data_db150d550de00525778fd548581fde36
#
_entry.id   db150d550de00525778fd548581fde36
#
_cell.length_a   1.000
_cell.length_b   1.000
_cell.length_c   1.000
_cell.angle_alpha   90.00
_cell.angle_beta   90.00
_cell.angle_gamma   90.00
#
_symmetry.space_group_name_H-M   'P 1'
#
loop_
_entity.id
_entity.type
_entity.pdbx_description
1 polymer ?
#
loop_
_entity_poly.entity_id
_entity_poly.type
_entity_poly.pdbx_seq_one_letter_code
_entity_poly.pdbx_strand_id
1 'polypeptide(L)'
;IVGLEDLSYNKIIVDAEKVGGKKVFKAKVYSSIVGYRAKLELVLKEDGLVVARIPGSPVDIPVVTLMRALGLESDKEIASAVSMVDDIQNELESSFEKTDVTTSKDAIVYISKRIAPGMLEEFQIKRAETLLDWGLLPHLGKQPENRKEKTQFLGEAVCKLLELKLGWIQPDDKDHYGNKVVKFAG
;
A
#
# COMPACT_ATOMS: atom_id res chain seq x y z
N ILE A 1 2.34 30.23 -3.70
CA ILE A 1 1.18 29.43 -4.17
C ILE A 1 1.48 27.96 -3.97
N VAL A 2 0.63 27.31 -3.24
CA VAL A 2 0.73 25.87 -3.06
C VAL A 2 0.29 25.21 -4.37
N GLY A 3 1.19 24.43 -4.97
CA GLY A 3 0.88 23.70 -6.17
C GLY A 3 -0.12 22.59 -5.95
N LEU A 4 -0.79 22.18 -7.01
CA LEU A 4 -1.73 21.06 -6.96
C LEU A 4 -1.04 19.78 -6.45
N GLU A 5 0.23 19.60 -6.81
CA GLU A 5 1.05 18.47 -6.39
C GLU A 5 1.25 18.42 -4.88
N ASP A 6 1.49 19.58 -4.25
CA ASP A 6 1.69 19.65 -2.80
C ASP A 6 0.46 19.23 -2.02
N LEU A 7 -0.72 19.48 -2.57
CA LEU A 7 -1.99 19.08 -1.96
C LEU A 7 -2.22 17.57 -2.01
N SER A 8 -1.60 16.86 -2.95
CA SER A 8 -1.77 15.42 -3.11
C SER A 8 -0.69 14.61 -2.41
N TYR A 9 0.43 15.21 -2.01
CA TYR A 9 1.52 14.47 -1.38
C TYR A 9 1.12 13.97 0.01
N ASN A 10 1.60 12.77 0.34
CA ASN A 10 1.45 12.14 1.64
C ASN A 10 -0.02 11.85 2.02
N LYS A 11 -0.89 11.81 1.02
CA LYS A 11 -2.31 11.52 1.19
C LYS A 11 -2.69 10.27 0.42
N ILE A 12 -3.72 9.59 0.89
CA ILE A 12 -4.27 8.41 0.24
C ILE A 12 -5.30 8.87 -0.79
N ILE A 13 -5.06 8.55 -2.05
CA ILE A 13 -5.97 8.87 -3.16
C ILE A 13 -6.52 7.54 -3.70
N VAL A 14 -7.84 7.39 -3.71
CA VAL A 14 -8.47 6.17 -4.22
C VAL A 14 -9.14 6.42 -5.56
N ASP A 15 -9.07 5.44 -6.45
CA ASP A 15 -9.55 5.54 -7.81
C ASP A 15 -10.05 4.19 -8.32
N ALA A 16 -10.93 4.23 -9.30
CA ALA A 16 -11.43 3.03 -9.97
C ALA A 16 -11.17 3.19 -11.47
N GLU A 17 -10.46 2.21 -12.03
CA GLU A 17 -10.13 2.19 -13.46
C GLU A 17 -10.75 0.97 -14.12
N LYS A 18 -11.07 1.08 -15.39
CA LYS A 18 -11.49 -0.06 -16.21
C LYS A 18 -10.29 -0.55 -17.00
N VAL A 19 -9.89 -1.80 -16.78
CA VAL A 19 -8.80 -2.44 -17.49
C VAL A 19 -9.36 -3.70 -18.16
N GLY A 20 -9.34 -3.73 -19.50
CA GLY A 20 -9.87 -4.87 -20.24
C GLY A 20 -11.34 -5.16 -19.98
N GLY A 21 -12.15 -4.13 -19.75
CA GLY A 21 -13.57 -4.27 -19.44
C GLY A 21 -13.87 -4.61 -17.98
N LYS A 22 -12.84 -4.75 -17.15
CA LYS A 22 -12.97 -5.11 -15.74
C LYS A 22 -12.61 -3.91 -14.85
N LYS A 23 -13.36 -3.74 -13.76
CA LYS A 23 -13.15 -2.64 -12.83
C LYS A 23 -12.04 -3.00 -11.85
N VAL A 24 -11.01 -2.16 -11.79
CA VAL A 24 -9.87 -2.32 -10.88
C VAL A 24 -9.85 -1.13 -9.93
N PHE A 25 -9.76 -1.40 -8.64
CA PHE A 25 -9.70 -0.36 -7.62
C PHE A 25 -8.25 -0.15 -7.18
N LYS A 26 -7.84 1.10 -7.08
CA LYS A 26 -6.47 1.46 -6.73
C LYS A 26 -6.46 2.52 -5.64
N ALA A 27 -5.48 2.42 -4.75
CA ALA A 27 -5.15 3.46 -3.78
C ALA A 27 -3.71 3.89 -4.03
N LYS A 28 -3.48 5.19 -4.16
CA LYS A 28 -2.17 5.75 -4.48
C LYS A 28 -1.73 6.68 -3.37
N VAL A 29 -0.46 6.62 -3.02
CA VAL A 29 0.15 7.54 -2.07
C VAL A 29 1.45 8.05 -2.68
N TYR A 30 1.53 9.37 -2.85
CA TYR A 30 2.76 10.03 -3.30
C TYR A 30 3.51 10.48 -2.06
N SER A 31 4.36 9.60 -1.52
CA SER A 31 5.18 9.90 -0.36
C SER A 31 6.32 10.83 -0.76
N SER A 32 6.45 11.95 -0.09
CA SER A 32 7.45 12.95 -0.44
C SER A 32 8.18 13.46 0.81
N ILE A 33 9.49 13.46 0.72
CA ILE A 33 10.38 14.11 1.68
C ILE A 33 11.37 14.96 0.88
N VAL A 34 12.14 15.78 1.55
CA VAL A 34 13.14 16.64 0.88
C VAL A 34 14.10 15.78 0.05
N GLY A 35 14.13 16.04 -1.27
CA GLY A 35 15.03 15.35 -2.20
C GLY A 35 14.65 13.92 -2.56
N TYR A 36 13.49 13.43 -2.11
CA TYR A 36 13.09 12.05 -2.39
C TYR A 36 11.57 11.91 -2.49
N ARG A 37 11.12 11.19 -3.51
CA ARG A 37 9.70 10.89 -3.72
C ARG A 37 9.53 9.41 -4.01
N ALA A 38 8.49 8.82 -3.43
CA ALA A 38 8.16 7.41 -3.64
C ALA A 38 6.66 7.25 -3.80
N LYS A 39 6.24 6.68 -4.91
CA LYS A 39 4.82 6.40 -5.16
C LYS A 39 4.50 4.99 -4.71
N LEU A 40 3.58 4.86 -3.75
CA LEU A 40 3.00 3.59 -3.38
C LEU A 40 1.66 3.43 -4.11
N GLU A 41 1.43 2.28 -4.70
CA GLU A 41 0.16 1.97 -5.33
C GLU A 41 -0.36 0.64 -4.79
N LEU A 42 -1.58 0.65 -4.23
CA LEU A 42 -2.28 -0.56 -3.82
C LEU A 42 -3.34 -0.88 -4.86
N VAL A 43 -3.39 -2.13 -5.30
CA VAL A 43 -4.33 -2.58 -6.34
C VAL A 43 -5.17 -3.72 -5.77
N LEU A 44 -6.48 -3.56 -5.85
CA LEU A 44 -7.42 -4.63 -5.51
C LEU A 44 -7.75 -5.39 -6.81
N LYS A 45 -7.33 -6.64 -6.87
CA LYS A 45 -7.58 -7.50 -8.03
C LYS A 45 -8.98 -8.11 -7.96
N GLU A 46 -9.46 -8.62 -9.07
CA GLU A 46 -10.79 -9.26 -9.17
C GLU A 46 -10.99 -10.39 -8.19
N ASP A 47 -9.95 -11.15 -7.93
CA ASP A 47 -10.01 -12.30 -7.02
C ASP A 47 -10.01 -11.90 -5.54
N GLY A 48 -10.02 -10.60 -5.24
CA GLY A 48 -10.03 -10.07 -3.88
C GLY A 48 -8.65 -9.86 -3.29
N LEU A 49 -7.58 -10.22 -3.99
CA LEU A 49 -6.22 -10.02 -3.49
C LEU A 49 -5.80 -8.55 -3.63
N VAL A 50 -5.33 -7.97 -2.54
CA VAL A 50 -4.75 -6.62 -2.57
C VAL A 50 -3.24 -6.74 -2.66
N VAL A 51 -2.65 -6.10 -3.67
CA VAL A 51 -1.20 -6.10 -3.88
C VAL A 51 -0.65 -4.69 -3.83
N ALA A 52 0.61 -4.57 -3.42
CA ALA A 52 1.33 -3.30 -3.34
C ALA A 52 2.38 -3.23 -4.44
N ARG A 53 2.44 -2.08 -5.12
CA ARG A 53 3.50 -1.73 -6.07
C ARG A 53 4.37 -0.69 -5.42
N ILE A 54 5.61 -1.07 -5.11
CA ILE A 54 6.56 -0.23 -4.37
C ILE A 54 7.74 0.11 -5.28
N PRO A 55 8.22 1.36 -5.31
CA PRO A 55 9.44 1.71 -6.05
C PRO A 55 10.60 0.84 -5.59
N GLY A 56 11.33 0.28 -6.52
CA GLY A 56 12.45 -0.62 -6.25
C GLY A 56 12.08 -2.10 -6.24
N SER A 57 10.77 -2.42 -6.30
CA SER A 57 10.32 -3.81 -6.42
C SER A 57 9.91 -4.09 -7.86
N PRO A 58 10.49 -5.11 -8.51
CA PRO A 58 10.10 -5.49 -9.87
C PRO A 58 8.79 -6.27 -9.93
N VAL A 59 8.26 -6.68 -8.78
CA VAL A 59 7.04 -7.49 -8.70
C VAL A 59 6.05 -6.89 -7.71
N ASP A 60 4.79 -7.24 -7.89
CA ASP A 60 3.74 -6.87 -6.93
C ASP A 60 3.87 -7.72 -5.67
N ILE A 61 3.69 -7.10 -4.51
CA ILE A 61 3.79 -7.77 -3.21
C ILE A 61 2.41 -7.80 -2.57
N PRO A 62 1.91 -8.97 -2.14
CA PRO A 62 0.63 -9.01 -1.41
C PRO A 62 0.69 -8.12 -0.17
N VAL A 63 -0.33 -7.29 0.03
CA VAL A 63 -0.32 -6.32 1.13
C VAL A 63 -0.28 -6.99 2.50
N VAL A 64 -0.91 -8.14 2.63
CA VAL A 64 -0.88 -8.92 3.89
C VAL A 64 0.55 -9.35 4.21
N THR A 65 1.28 -9.85 3.22
CA THR A 65 2.69 -10.22 3.37
C THR A 65 3.54 -9.01 3.74
N LEU A 66 3.27 -7.87 3.09
CA LEU A 66 3.97 -6.63 3.38
C LEU A 66 3.75 -6.18 4.82
N MET A 67 2.51 -6.24 5.30
CA MET A 67 2.18 -5.87 6.69
C MET A 67 2.81 -6.81 7.70
N ARG A 68 2.90 -8.10 7.38
CA ARG A 68 3.62 -9.05 8.23
C ARG A 68 5.12 -8.74 8.30
N ALA A 69 5.72 -8.41 7.17
CA ALA A 69 7.12 -8.02 7.12
C ALA A 69 7.40 -6.78 7.96
N LEU A 70 6.43 -5.88 8.04
CA LEU A 70 6.54 -4.67 8.86
C LEU A 70 6.33 -4.92 10.35
N GLY A 71 5.91 -6.14 10.74
CA GLY A 71 5.81 -6.53 12.15
C GLY A 71 4.47 -7.03 12.63
N LEU A 72 3.42 -7.01 11.81
CA LEU A 72 2.10 -7.55 12.19
C LEU A 72 2.01 -9.02 11.80
N GLU A 73 2.17 -9.91 12.76
CA GLU A 73 2.24 -11.35 12.47
C GLU A 73 0.89 -12.03 12.33
N SER A 74 -0.08 -11.74 13.22
CA SER A 74 -1.35 -12.43 13.18
C SER A 74 -2.33 -11.81 12.19
N ASP A 75 -3.21 -12.65 11.63
CA ASP A 75 -4.29 -12.19 10.76
C ASP A 75 -5.18 -11.18 11.46
N LYS A 76 -5.43 -11.39 12.74
CA LYS A 76 -6.24 -10.51 13.57
C LYS A 76 -5.61 -9.12 13.70
N GLU A 77 -4.29 -9.06 13.91
CA GLU A 77 -3.59 -7.78 14.00
C GLU A 77 -3.68 -7.01 12.68
N ILE A 78 -3.50 -7.70 11.55
CA ILE A 78 -3.59 -7.11 10.23
C ILE A 78 -5.01 -6.62 9.97
N ALA A 79 -6.01 -7.46 10.23
CA ALA A 79 -7.41 -7.09 10.03
C ALA A 79 -7.79 -5.87 10.89
N SER A 80 -7.35 -5.84 12.14
CA SER A 80 -7.61 -4.71 13.05
C SER A 80 -6.92 -3.42 12.61
N ALA A 81 -5.73 -3.53 12.01
CA ALA A 81 -5.02 -2.37 11.47
C ALA A 81 -5.76 -1.77 10.26
N VAL A 82 -6.48 -2.59 9.51
CA VAL A 82 -7.29 -2.12 8.37
C VAL A 82 -8.60 -1.51 8.85
N SER A 83 -9.38 -2.25 9.62
CA SER A 83 -10.68 -1.78 10.11
C SER A 83 -11.20 -2.70 11.20
N MET A 84 -12.03 -2.15 12.08
CA MET A 84 -12.77 -2.94 13.08
C MET A 84 -14.16 -3.33 12.55
N VAL A 85 -14.52 -2.89 11.35
CA VAL A 85 -15.82 -3.20 10.74
C VAL A 85 -15.77 -4.58 10.08
N ASP A 86 -16.72 -5.45 10.44
CA ASP A 86 -16.76 -6.83 9.95
C ASP A 86 -16.82 -6.93 8.43
N ASP A 87 -17.61 -6.09 7.77
CA ASP A 87 -17.74 -6.10 6.31
C ASP A 87 -16.41 -5.83 5.61
N ILE A 88 -15.61 -4.93 6.16
CA ILE A 88 -14.27 -4.64 5.64
C ILE A 88 -13.34 -5.81 5.89
N GLN A 89 -13.37 -6.39 7.09
CA GLN A 89 -12.51 -7.52 7.44
C GLN A 89 -12.83 -8.74 6.58
N ASN A 90 -14.10 -8.97 6.25
CA ASN A 90 -14.53 -10.07 5.37
C ASN A 90 -13.91 -9.96 3.97
N GLU A 91 -13.71 -8.75 3.47
CA GLU A 91 -13.06 -8.53 2.18
C GLU A 91 -11.58 -8.91 2.18
N LEU A 92 -10.96 -9.00 3.35
CA LEU A 92 -9.56 -9.42 3.48
C LEU A 92 -9.36 -10.93 3.48
N GLU A 93 -10.42 -11.70 3.62
CA GLU A 93 -10.31 -13.18 3.70
C GLU A 93 -9.58 -13.76 2.48
N SER A 94 -9.92 -13.28 1.28
CA SER A 94 -9.23 -13.73 0.06
C SER A 94 -7.74 -13.47 0.09
N SER A 95 -7.32 -12.34 0.66
CA SER A 95 -5.90 -12.01 0.79
C SER A 95 -5.20 -12.94 1.79
N PHE A 96 -5.86 -13.29 2.89
CA PHE A 96 -5.30 -14.22 3.87
C PHE A 96 -5.19 -15.64 3.29
N GLU A 97 -6.20 -16.10 2.60
CA GLU A 97 -6.23 -17.44 2.00
C GLU A 97 -5.16 -17.64 0.93
N LYS A 98 -4.80 -16.58 0.22
CA LYS A 98 -3.83 -16.62 -0.87
C LYS A 98 -2.40 -16.40 -0.44
N THR A 99 -2.16 -16.21 0.84
CA THR A 99 -0.82 -16.00 1.39
C THR A 99 -0.48 -17.08 2.41
N ASP A 100 0.64 -17.78 2.18
CA ASP A 100 1.09 -18.87 3.05
C ASP A 100 2.01 -18.40 4.17
N VAL A 101 2.46 -17.16 4.10
CA VAL A 101 3.41 -16.60 5.05
C VAL A 101 2.68 -16.22 6.33
N THR A 102 3.20 -16.64 7.47
CA THR A 102 2.55 -16.44 8.79
C THR A 102 3.39 -15.65 9.80
N THR A 103 4.68 -15.48 9.57
CA THR A 103 5.55 -14.74 10.47
C THR A 103 6.20 -13.54 9.77
N SER A 104 6.64 -12.57 10.56
CA SER A 104 7.36 -11.40 10.05
C SER A 104 8.64 -11.80 9.33
N LYS A 105 9.40 -12.73 9.91
CA LYS A 105 10.66 -13.22 9.34
C LYS A 105 10.41 -13.90 7.99
N ASP A 106 9.42 -14.78 7.91
CA ASP A 106 9.09 -15.48 6.67
C ASP A 106 8.59 -14.50 5.61
N ALA A 107 7.89 -13.45 6.01
CA ALA A 107 7.43 -12.41 5.09
C ALA A 107 8.61 -11.65 4.48
N ILE A 108 9.60 -11.30 5.28
CA ILE A 108 10.83 -10.65 4.80
C ILE A 108 11.57 -11.54 3.82
N VAL A 109 11.68 -12.83 4.13
CA VAL A 109 12.32 -13.81 3.24
C VAL A 109 11.55 -13.94 1.93
N TYR A 110 10.23 -14.02 1.99
CA TYR A 110 9.38 -14.08 0.81
C TYR A 110 9.62 -12.88 -0.12
N ILE A 111 9.61 -11.68 0.44
CA ILE A 111 9.84 -10.45 -0.32
C ILE A 111 11.25 -10.45 -0.90
N SER A 112 12.26 -10.80 -0.08
CA SER A 112 13.66 -10.75 -0.46
C SER A 112 13.95 -11.61 -1.68
N LYS A 113 13.39 -12.80 -1.74
CA LYS A 113 13.59 -13.73 -2.87
C LYS A 113 12.96 -13.20 -4.15
N ARG A 114 11.89 -12.45 -4.07
CA ARG A 114 11.19 -11.92 -5.24
C ARG A 114 11.80 -10.63 -5.78
N ILE A 115 12.35 -9.79 -4.92
CA ILE A 115 12.94 -8.52 -5.37
C ILE A 115 14.40 -8.65 -5.77
N ALA A 116 15.10 -9.67 -5.28
CA ALA A 116 16.53 -9.89 -5.56
C ALA A 116 16.83 -11.36 -5.86
N PRO A 117 16.19 -11.94 -6.91
CA PRO A 117 16.40 -13.35 -7.25
C PRO A 117 17.85 -13.60 -7.65
N GLY A 118 18.40 -14.74 -7.25
CA GLY A 118 19.75 -15.14 -7.61
C GLY A 118 20.87 -14.51 -6.80
N MET A 119 20.55 -13.61 -5.86
CA MET A 119 21.54 -13.01 -4.97
C MET A 119 21.73 -13.88 -3.72
N LEU A 120 22.84 -13.67 -3.01
CA LEU A 120 23.07 -14.31 -1.72
C LEU A 120 21.99 -13.87 -0.72
N GLU A 121 21.59 -14.79 0.14
CA GLU A 121 20.48 -14.56 1.09
C GLU A 121 20.66 -13.30 1.92
N GLU A 122 21.85 -13.03 2.45
CA GLU A 122 22.10 -11.84 3.26
C GLU A 122 21.90 -10.54 2.45
N PHE A 123 22.25 -10.54 1.17
CA PHE A 123 22.01 -9.38 0.30
C PHE A 123 20.54 -9.24 -0.05
N GLN A 124 19.84 -10.37 -0.23
CA GLN A 124 18.41 -10.38 -0.48
C GLN A 124 17.66 -9.74 0.68
N ILE A 125 17.97 -10.16 1.91
CA ILE A 125 17.33 -9.64 3.13
C ILE A 125 17.61 -8.15 3.29
N LYS A 126 18.85 -7.74 3.05
CA LYS A 126 19.23 -6.33 3.10
C LYS A 126 18.43 -5.48 2.10
N ARG A 127 18.25 -6.00 0.89
CA ARG A 127 17.43 -5.34 -0.14
C ARG A 127 15.98 -5.21 0.31
N ALA A 128 15.43 -6.26 0.91
CA ALA A 128 14.06 -6.24 1.42
C ALA A 128 13.90 -5.20 2.53
N GLU A 129 14.83 -5.14 3.46
CA GLU A 129 14.80 -4.16 4.55
C GLU A 129 14.90 -2.73 4.01
N THR A 130 15.78 -2.51 3.02
CA THR A 130 15.90 -1.20 2.36
C THR A 130 14.60 -0.82 1.67
N LEU A 131 13.94 -1.78 1.02
CA LEU A 131 12.66 -1.54 0.38
C LEU A 131 11.61 -1.09 1.40
N LEU A 132 11.53 -1.78 2.56
CA LEU A 132 10.59 -1.45 3.60
C LEU A 132 10.85 -0.09 4.24
N ASP A 133 12.11 0.27 4.42
CA ASP A 133 12.48 1.49 5.13
C ASP A 133 12.56 2.70 4.21
N TRP A 134 13.10 2.55 3.00
CA TRP A 134 13.33 3.66 2.06
C TRP A 134 12.33 3.72 0.91
N GLY A 135 11.92 2.58 0.38
CA GLY A 135 11.01 2.54 -0.76
C GLY A 135 9.55 2.72 -0.38
N LEU A 136 9.19 2.27 0.81
CA LEU A 136 7.82 2.29 1.30
C LEU A 136 7.60 3.48 2.23
N LEU A 137 6.72 4.41 1.82
CA LEU A 137 6.25 5.52 2.66
C LEU A 137 7.38 6.24 3.41
N PRO A 138 8.42 6.75 2.71
CA PRO A 138 9.56 7.39 3.39
C PRO A 138 9.18 8.63 4.21
N HIS A 139 8.03 9.25 3.92
CA HIS A 139 7.57 10.40 4.71
C HIS A 139 7.24 10.03 6.16
N LEU A 140 7.03 8.75 6.46
CA LEU A 140 6.79 8.27 7.82
C LEU A 140 8.08 7.85 8.53
N GLY A 141 9.21 7.97 7.86
CA GLY A 141 10.52 7.66 8.41
C GLY A 141 11.23 6.56 7.64
N LYS A 142 12.55 6.52 7.75
CA LYS A 142 13.41 5.58 7.02
C LYS A 142 14.13 4.60 7.95
N GLN A 143 13.71 4.53 9.21
CA GLN A 143 14.31 3.66 10.22
C GLN A 143 13.38 2.48 10.53
N PRO A 144 13.92 1.34 10.98
CA PRO A 144 13.10 0.20 11.37
C PRO A 144 12.03 0.52 12.41
N GLU A 145 12.29 1.47 13.30
CA GLU A 145 11.33 1.91 14.32
C GLU A 145 10.07 2.51 13.74
N ASN A 146 10.15 3.01 12.51
CA ASN A 146 9.02 3.65 11.82
C ASN A 146 8.09 2.66 11.13
N ARG A 147 8.45 1.37 11.11
CA ARG A 147 7.65 0.34 10.42
C ARG A 147 6.25 0.21 11.02
N LYS A 148 6.11 0.44 12.31
CA LYS A 148 4.80 0.40 12.97
C LYS A 148 3.85 1.46 12.42
N GLU A 149 4.33 2.68 12.23
CA GLU A 149 3.52 3.76 11.66
C GLU A 149 3.13 3.44 10.21
N LYS A 150 4.01 2.78 9.48
CA LYS A 150 3.74 2.35 8.11
C LYS A 150 2.63 1.31 8.06
N THR A 151 2.56 0.40 9.03
CA THR A 151 1.46 -0.58 9.09
C THR A 151 0.12 0.11 9.30
N GLN A 152 0.08 1.12 10.16
CA GLN A 152 -1.14 1.89 10.42
C GLN A 152 -1.60 2.64 9.17
N PHE A 153 -0.66 3.25 8.46
CA PHE A 153 -0.95 3.99 7.23
C PHE A 153 -1.43 3.05 6.12
N LEU A 154 -0.75 1.91 5.95
CA LEU A 154 -1.17 0.89 4.99
C LEU A 154 -2.56 0.35 5.30
N GLY A 155 -2.83 0.09 6.58
CA GLY A 155 -4.15 -0.34 7.02
C GLY A 155 -5.23 0.65 6.62
N GLU A 156 -4.98 1.93 6.85
CA GLU A 156 -5.89 3.00 6.46
C GLU A 156 -6.10 3.05 4.94
N ALA A 157 -5.03 2.90 4.17
CA ALA A 157 -5.12 2.89 2.71
C ALA A 157 -5.91 1.68 2.20
N VAL A 158 -5.68 0.50 2.77
CA VAL A 158 -6.44 -0.70 2.41
C VAL A 158 -7.91 -0.53 2.79
N CYS A 159 -8.19 0.05 3.96
CA CYS A 159 -9.55 0.31 4.40
C CYS A 159 -10.30 1.19 3.39
N LYS A 160 -9.69 2.28 2.96
CA LYS A 160 -10.29 3.18 1.96
C LYS A 160 -10.53 2.48 0.64
N LEU A 161 -9.59 1.63 0.22
CA LEU A 161 -9.70 0.86 -1.01
C LEU A 161 -10.90 -0.10 -0.96
N LEU A 162 -11.08 -0.78 0.18
CA LEU A 162 -12.19 -1.70 0.37
C LEU A 162 -13.53 -0.97 0.52
N GLU A 163 -13.53 0.18 1.17
CA GLU A 163 -14.72 1.04 1.25
C GLU A 163 -15.14 1.51 -0.14
N LEU A 164 -14.18 1.83 -1.00
CA LEU A 164 -14.47 2.19 -2.39
C LEU A 164 -15.10 1.01 -3.14
N LYS A 165 -14.54 -0.19 -2.97
CA LYS A 165 -15.08 -1.41 -3.58
C LYS A 165 -16.53 -1.66 -3.16
N LEU A 166 -16.83 -1.45 -1.88
CA LEU A 166 -18.17 -1.67 -1.32
C LEU A 166 -19.15 -0.54 -1.66
N GLY A 167 -18.67 0.53 -2.29
CA GLY A 167 -19.50 1.66 -2.64
C GLY A 167 -19.79 2.61 -1.49
N TRP A 168 -19.07 2.48 -0.39
CA TRP A 168 -19.28 3.31 0.80
C TRP A 168 -18.68 4.71 0.64
N ILE A 169 -17.65 4.85 -0.20
CA ILE A 169 -17.04 6.12 -0.54
C ILE A 169 -16.96 6.26 -2.06
N GLN A 170 -16.75 7.48 -2.54
CA GLN A 170 -16.59 7.78 -3.95
C GLN A 170 -15.11 7.86 -4.33
N PRO A 171 -14.76 7.53 -5.60
CA PRO A 171 -13.38 7.69 -6.05
C PRO A 171 -12.93 9.14 -5.97
N ASP A 172 -11.66 9.35 -5.69
CA ASP A 172 -11.04 10.65 -5.80
C ASP A 172 -10.74 10.91 -7.28
N ASP A 173 -11.50 11.82 -7.88
CA ASP A 173 -11.36 12.15 -9.28
C ASP A 173 -10.27 13.19 -9.46
N LYS A 174 -9.23 12.86 -10.20
CA LYS A 174 -8.15 13.80 -10.51
C LYS A 174 -8.67 15.04 -11.19
N ASP A 175 -9.56 14.87 -12.15
CA ASP A 175 -10.14 16.01 -12.90
C ASP A 175 -11.01 16.85 -12.00
N HIS A 176 -11.84 16.19 -11.19
CA HIS A 176 -12.69 16.86 -10.21
C HIS A 176 -11.83 17.60 -9.17
N TYR A 177 -10.79 16.95 -8.68
CA TYR A 177 -9.87 17.53 -7.73
C TYR A 177 -9.13 18.72 -8.32
N GLY A 178 -8.61 18.57 -9.53
CA GLY A 178 -7.96 19.65 -10.29
C GLY A 178 -8.90 20.81 -10.55
N ASN A 179 -10.14 20.52 -10.93
CA ASN A 179 -11.16 21.54 -11.16
C ASN A 179 -11.48 22.32 -9.88
N LYS A 180 -11.55 21.66 -8.76
CA LYS A 180 -11.75 22.34 -7.48
C LYS A 180 -10.63 23.32 -7.17
N VAL A 181 -9.40 22.91 -7.37
CA VAL A 181 -8.24 23.76 -7.13
C VAL A 181 -8.25 24.94 -8.07
N VAL A 182 -8.54 24.72 -9.36
CA VAL A 182 -8.63 25.79 -10.35
C VAL A 182 -9.74 26.78 -9.98
N LYS A 183 -10.87 26.28 -9.54
CA LYS A 183 -11.99 27.15 -9.11
C LYS A 183 -11.62 28.04 -7.92
N PHE A 184 -10.87 27.49 -6.98
CA PHE A 184 -10.43 28.27 -5.82
C PHE A 184 -9.28 29.21 -6.16
N ALA A 185 -8.46 28.85 -7.13
CA ALA A 185 -7.37 29.69 -7.60
C ALA A 185 -7.86 30.83 -8.50
N GLY A 186 -8.95 30.60 -9.18
CA GLY A 186 -9.58 31.60 -10.04
C GLY A 186 -10.44 32.57 -9.26
#